data_9a8fd432079116d799ebb85a18c773e9
#
_entry.id   9a8fd432079116d799ebb85a18c773e9
#
_cell.length_a   1.000
_cell.length_b   1.000
_cell.length_c   1.000
_cell.angle_alpha   90.00
_cell.angle_beta   90.00
_cell.angle_gamma   90.00
#
_symmetry.space_group_name_H-M   'P 1'
#
loop_
_entity.id
_entity.type
_entity.pdbx_description
1 polymer ?
#
loop_
_entity_poly.entity_id
_entity_poly.type
_entity_poly.pdbx_seq_one_letter_code
_entity_poly.pdbx_strand_id
1 'polypeptide(L)'
;AGNFFSAEGLNVDAEWGPSPLDVPHRFVASFNYDLPWFNNSTNAFLKTALGGFSLNGVFQAQSGQPITIRAGRDSNLNGDAAGDRALFNAAGDPTLSSGIYAVNAAGQRIQELVNGQLVDVLDSGDTVAWVALNPNAAWISTGFLAAELANNGAGTSTRNAFRTNGFNQT
;
A
#
# COMPACT_ATOMS: atom_id res chain seq x y z
N ALA A 1 17.05 3.12 0.40
CA ALA A 1 17.69 2.90 1.69
C ALA A 1 16.66 2.21 2.58
N GLY A 2 16.90 0.96 2.95
CA GLY A 2 16.01 0.25 3.87
C GLY A 2 16.22 0.79 5.27
N ASN A 3 15.14 1.05 5.99
CA ASN A 3 15.22 1.34 7.41
C ASN A 3 15.71 0.10 8.13
N PHE A 4 16.81 0.23 8.84
CA PHE A 4 17.40 -0.84 9.64
C PHE A 4 16.75 -0.97 11.03
N PHE A 5 15.80 -0.09 11.34
CA PHE A 5 15.09 -0.14 12.61
C PHE A 5 13.76 -0.89 12.43
N SER A 6 13.54 -1.86 13.28
CA SER A 6 12.27 -2.58 13.30
C SER A 6 11.19 -1.70 13.92
N ALA A 7 9.96 -1.80 13.41
CA ALA A 7 8.81 -1.09 13.97
C ALA A 7 8.58 -1.43 15.47
N GLU A 8 8.97 -2.64 15.88
CA GLU A 8 8.83 -3.15 17.25
C GLU A 8 10.18 -3.25 17.99
N GLY A 9 11.12 -2.37 17.70
CA GLY A 9 12.43 -2.36 18.36
C GLY A 9 13.30 -3.57 17.98
N LEU A 10 13.53 -4.50 18.90
CA LEU A 10 14.38 -5.69 18.69
C LEU A 10 13.64 -6.90 18.10
N ASN A 11 12.35 -6.80 17.82
CA ASN A 11 11.58 -7.91 17.25
C ASN A 11 11.79 -8.00 15.73
N VAL A 12 12.80 -8.78 15.32
CA VAL A 12 13.17 -8.96 13.91
C VAL A 12 12.11 -9.78 13.16
N ASP A 13 11.35 -10.62 13.84
CA ASP A 13 10.33 -11.49 13.23
C ASP A 13 9.15 -10.66 12.70
N ALA A 14 8.82 -9.55 13.34
CA ALA A 14 7.81 -8.61 12.86
C ALA A 14 8.21 -7.90 11.54
N GLU A 15 9.50 -7.88 11.23
CA GLU A 15 10.05 -7.29 10.02
C GLU A 15 10.12 -8.27 8.84
N TRP A 16 9.81 -9.54 9.08
CA TRP A 16 9.83 -10.54 8.03
C TRP A 16 8.72 -10.30 7.00
N GLY A 17 9.07 -10.32 5.70
CA GLY A 17 8.11 -10.12 4.63
C GLY A 17 8.74 -10.26 3.24
N PRO A 18 7.96 -10.27 2.17
CA PRO A 18 8.46 -10.34 0.81
C PRO A 18 9.46 -9.22 0.50
N SER A 19 10.48 -9.53 -0.30
CA SER A 19 11.41 -8.51 -0.76
C SER A 19 10.69 -7.47 -1.64
N PRO A 20 11.04 -6.17 -1.57
CA PRO A 20 10.48 -5.17 -2.47
C PRO A 20 10.81 -5.42 -3.95
N LEU A 21 11.78 -6.31 -4.23
CA LEU A 21 12.15 -6.72 -5.59
C LEU A 21 11.45 -8.01 -6.04
N ASP A 22 10.59 -8.58 -5.19
CA ASP A 22 9.88 -9.82 -5.49
C ASP A 22 8.82 -9.59 -6.56
N VAL A 23 9.05 -10.15 -7.75
CA VAL A 23 8.12 -10.14 -8.89
C VAL A 23 7.84 -11.59 -9.28
N PRO A 24 6.86 -12.26 -8.64
CA PRO A 24 6.64 -13.71 -8.80
C PRO A 24 6.20 -14.10 -10.20
N HIS A 25 5.56 -13.20 -10.93
CA HIS A 25 5.08 -13.49 -12.28
C HIS A 25 5.55 -12.41 -13.26
N ARG A 26 6.27 -12.85 -14.29
CA ARG A 26 6.67 -12.01 -15.41
C ARG A 26 6.44 -12.77 -16.72
N PHE A 27 5.66 -12.19 -17.61
CA PHE A 27 5.43 -12.70 -18.94
C PHE A 27 6.01 -11.72 -19.95
N VAL A 28 6.81 -12.22 -20.88
CA VAL A 28 7.35 -11.43 -21.99
C VAL A 28 7.07 -12.19 -23.28
N ALA A 29 6.45 -11.51 -24.24
CA ALA A 29 6.24 -12.04 -25.58
C ALA A 29 6.79 -11.04 -26.61
N SER A 30 7.61 -11.54 -27.52
CA SER A 30 8.06 -10.77 -28.66
C SER A 30 7.52 -11.42 -29.94
N PHE A 31 7.13 -10.58 -30.88
CA PHE A 31 6.69 -11.04 -32.19
C PHE A 31 7.31 -10.19 -33.28
N ASN A 32 7.56 -10.84 -34.39
CA ASN A 32 7.98 -10.22 -35.64
C ASN A 32 7.15 -10.86 -36.73
N TYR A 33 6.39 -10.06 -37.47
CA TYR A 33 5.54 -10.52 -38.55
C TYR A 33 5.79 -9.70 -39.80
N ASP A 34 6.37 -10.34 -40.83
CA ASP A 34 6.54 -9.75 -42.11
C ASP A 34 5.23 -9.89 -42.90
N LEU A 35 4.67 -8.74 -43.30
CA LEU A 35 3.42 -8.73 -44.04
C LEU A 35 3.68 -9.17 -45.48
N PRO A 36 3.17 -10.33 -45.93
CA PRO A 36 3.40 -10.84 -47.28
C PRO A 36 2.58 -10.11 -48.33
N TRP A 37 1.71 -9.19 -47.87
CA TRP A 37 0.78 -8.48 -48.73
C TRP A 37 1.53 -7.52 -49.66
N PHE A 38 1.09 -7.52 -50.88
CA PHE A 38 1.62 -6.63 -51.93
C PHE A 38 3.08 -6.90 -52.39
N ASN A 39 3.84 -7.80 -51.75
CA ASN A 39 5.19 -8.13 -52.22
C ASN A 39 5.22 -8.66 -53.67
N ASN A 40 4.18 -9.39 -54.05
CA ASN A 40 4.00 -9.96 -55.39
C ASN A 40 2.96 -9.19 -56.23
N SER A 41 2.61 -7.96 -55.85
CA SER A 41 1.66 -7.15 -56.62
C SER A 41 2.23 -6.77 -57.98
N THR A 42 1.41 -6.91 -59.03
CA THR A 42 1.72 -6.42 -60.37
C THR A 42 1.66 -4.88 -60.47
N ASN A 43 1.02 -4.23 -59.49
CA ASN A 43 0.97 -2.78 -59.42
C ASN A 43 2.22 -2.27 -58.69
N ALA A 44 3.08 -1.58 -59.43
CA ALA A 44 4.36 -1.06 -58.96
C ALA A 44 4.18 -0.09 -57.76
N PHE A 45 3.10 0.71 -57.73
CA PHE A 45 2.82 1.63 -56.61
C PHE A 45 2.49 0.87 -55.32
N LEU A 46 1.60 -0.13 -55.42
CA LEU A 46 1.23 -0.96 -54.23
C LEU A 46 2.44 -1.75 -53.70
N LYS A 47 3.26 -2.27 -54.62
CA LYS A 47 4.49 -2.97 -54.25
C LYS A 47 5.49 -2.06 -53.56
N THR A 48 5.68 -0.84 -54.02
CA THR A 48 6.67 0.10 -53.45
C THR A 48 6.16 0.79 -52.19
N ALA A 49 4.86 1.12 -52.14
CA ALA A 49 4.29 1.86 -50.99
C ALA A 49 3.86 0.98 -49.83
N LEU A 50 3.42 -0.27 -50.09
CA LEU A 50 2.83 -1.17 -49.12
C LEU A 50 3.54 -2.53 -49.02
N GLY A 51 4.47 -2.83 -49.93
CA GLY A 51 5.31 -4.04 -49.86
C GLY A 51 6.47 -3.86 -48.91
N GLY A 52 6.85 -4.96 -48.24
CA GLY A 52 8.02 -4.98 -47.35
C GLY A 52 7.79 -4.39 -45.96
N PHE A 53 6.54 -4.20 -45.55
CA PHE A 53 6.25 -3.84 -44.14
C PHE A 53 6.40 -5.03 -43.23
N SER A 54 7.06 -4.80 -42.09
CA SER A 54 7.11 -5.75 -40.98
C SER A 54 6.51 -5.12 -39.71
N LEU A 55 5.75 -5.91 -38.96
CA LEU A 55 5.19 -5.54 -37.68
C LEU A 55 6.01 -6.24 -36.57
N ASN A 56 6.66 -5.42 -35.76
CA ASN A 56 7.45 -5.91 -34.65
C ASN A 56 6.85 -5.38 -33.36
N GLY A 57 6.83 -6.21 -32.32
CA GLY A 57 6.35 -5.78 -31.02
C GLY A 57 6.91 -6.61 -29.89
N VAL A 58 6.95 -6.01 -28.72
CA VAL A 58 7.25 -6.67 -27.46
C VAL A 58 6.13 -6.35 -26.49
N PHE A 59 5.55 -7.39 -25.93
CA PHE A 59 4.55 -7.29 -24.87
C PHE A 59 5.17 -7.80 -23.56
N GLN A 60 5.04 -7.02 -22.49
CA GLN A 60 5.50 -7.40 -21.18
C GLN A 60 4.37 -7.19 -20.18
N ALA A 61 4.10 -8.23 -19.38
CA ALA A 61 3.21 -8.16 -18.22
C ALA A 61 3.92 -8.74 -17.00
N GLN A 62 3.81 -8.07 -15.86
CA GLN A 62 4.43 -8.54 -14.63
C GLN A 62 3.56 -8.22 -13.41
N SER A 63 3.74 -9.00 -12.32
CA SER A 63 3.13 -8.71 -11.04
C SER A 63 3.61 -7.36 -10.50
N GLY A 64 2.71 -6.66 -9.78
CA GLY A 64 3.09 -5.44 -9.07
C GLY A 64 4.14 -5.68 -7.99
N GLN A 65 4.89 -4.65 -7.65
CA GLN A 65 5.89 -4.70 -6.59
C GLN A 65 5.23 -4.72 -5.21
N PRO A 66 5.81 -5.46 -4.25
CA PRO A 66 5.37 -5.42 -2.86
C PRO A 66 5.58 -4.03 -2.26
N ILE A 67 4.61 -3.57 -1.48
CA ILE A 67 4.66 -2.30 -0.77
C ILE A 67 4.30 -2.48 0.70
N THR A 68 4.83 -1.61 1.54
CA THR A 68 4.48 -1.50 2.96
C THR A 68 3.63 -0.26 3.18
N ILE A 69 2.46 -0.42 3.79
CA ILE A 69 1.61 0.71 4.16
C ILE A 69 2.07 1.22 5.53
N ARG A 70 2.47 2.49 5.58
CA ARG A 70 3.00 3.13 6.77
C ARG A 70 1.91 3.91 7.51
N ALA A 71 2.07 4.01 8.82
CA ALA A 71 1.20 4.83 9.66
C ALA A 71 1.36 6.34 9.39
N GLY A 72 2.54 6.75 8.89
CA GLY A 72 2.87 8.16 8.66
C GLY A 72 3.15 8.96 9.95
N ARG A 73 3.22 8.26 11.08
CA ARG A 73 3.52 8.81 12.40
C ARG A 73 4.42 7.84 13.15
N ASP A 74 5.17 8.34 14.13
CA ASP A 74 5.88 7.53 15.11
C ASP A 74 4.87 6.99 16.12
N SER A 75 4.32 5.83 15.84
CA SER A 75 3.25 5.23 16.63
C SER A 75 3.77 4.51 17.86
N ASN A 76 5.00 4.01 17.80
CA ASN A 76 5.64 3.28 18.90
C ASN A 76 6.62 4.16 19.72
N LEU A 77 6.71 5.47 19.38
CA LEU A 77 7.53 6.47 20.06
C LEU A 77 9.03 6.12 20.14
N ASN A 78 9.55 5.45 19.13
CA ASN A 78 10.96 5.12 19.03
C ASN A 78 11.82 6.22 18.33
N GLY A 79 11.19 7.29 17.86
CA GLY A 79 11.81 8.39 17.13
C GLY A 79 11.91 8.16 15.61
N ASP A 80 11.33 7.08 15.06
CA ASP A 80 11.34 6.77 13.64
C ASP A 80 9.94 6.48 13.07
N ALA A 81 9.25 7.52 12.62
CA ALA A 81 7.96 7.38 11.94
C ALA A 81 8.03 6.59 10.62
N ALA A 82 9.22 6.36 10.08
CA ALA A 82 9.39 5.67 8.80
C ALA A 82 9.29 4.14 8.91
N GLY A 83 9.46 3.59 10.11
CA GLY A 83 9.33 2.17 10.41
C GLY A 83 7.90 1.73 10.68
N ASP A 84 7.07 2.63 11.18
CA ASP A 84 5.75 2.30 11.70
C ASP A 84 4.73 2.00 10.61
N ARG A 85 3.97 0.93 10.84
CA ARG A 85 2.97 0.42 9.92
C ARG A 85 1.56 0.67 10.43
N ALA A 86 0.61 0.91 9.51
CA ALA A 86 -0.79 1.03 9.85
C ALA A 86 -1.36 -0.31 10.34
N LEU A 87 -2.31 -0.26 11.26
CA LEU A 87 -3.14 -1.42 11.59
C LEU A 87 -4.01 -1.78 10.38
N PHE A 88 -4.19 -3.08 10.16
CA PHE A 88 -4.94 -3.58 9.01
C PHE A 88 -6.31 -4.12 9.41
N ASN A 89 -7.36 -3.51 8.88
CA ASN A 89 -8.72 -4.00 8.96
C ASN A 89 -9.06 -4.77 7.66
N ALA A 90 -9.08 -6.10 7.74
CA ALA A 90 -9.33 -6.95 6.58
C ALA A 90 -10.74 -6.80 5.97
N ALA A 91 -11.70 -6.27 6.72
CA ALA A 91 -13.06 -6.01 6.25
C ALA A 91 -13.21 -4.62 5.61
N GLY A 92 -12.18 -3.78 5.69
CA GLY A 92 -12.21 -2.41 5.19
C GLY A 92 -11.88 -2.29 3.70
N ASP A 93 -12.17 -1.11 3.16
CA ASP A 93 -11.81 -0.74 1.80
C ASP A 93 -10.31 -0.40 1.73
N PRO A 94 -9.50 -1.08 0.90
CA PRO A 94 -8.06 -0.86 0.80
C PRO A 94 -7.67 0.51 0.22
N THR A 95 -8.61 1.26 -0.32
CA THR A 95 -8.38 2.62 -0.82
C THR A 95 -8.54 3.68 0.27
N LEU A 96 -9.07 3.31 1.43
CA LEU A 96 -9.38 4.23 2.53
C LEU A 96 -8.43 4.06 3.71
N SER A 97 -8.13 5.19 4.35
CA SER A 97 -7.39 5.26 5.60
C SER A 97 -8.17 6.01 6.68
N SER A 98 -7.83 5.77 7.94
CA SER A 98 -8.48 6.38 9.09
C SER A 98 -7.46 6.67 10.20
N GLY A 99 -7.73 7.72 10.97
CA GLY A 99 -7.21 7.90 12.32
C GLY A 99 -8.14 7.25 13.35
N ILE A 100 -7.87 7.51 14.63
CA ILE A 100 -8.65 7.01 15.77
C ILE A 100 -9.12 8.14 16.68
N TYR A 101 -10.11 7.84 17.52
CA TYR A 101 -10.52 8.65 18.66
C TYR A 101 -10.69 7.74 19.90
N ALA A 102 -10.53 8.32 21.09
CA ALA A 102 -10.73 7.61 22.34
C ALA A 102 -12.20 7.72 22.81
N VAL A 103 -12.66 6.68 23.49
CA VAL A 103 -13.99 6.63 24.12
C VAL A 103 -13.89 6.29 25.60
N ASN A 104 -14.82 6.84 26.39
CA ASN A 104 -15.01 6.53 27.80
C ASN A 104 -15.87 5.27 28.00
N ALA A 105 -16.08 4.87 29.25
CA ALA A 105 -16.89 3.69 29.63
C ALA A 105 -18.37 3.77 29.15
N ALA A 106 -18.89 4.97 28.86
CA ALA A 106 -20.22 5.17 28.30
C ALA A 106 -20.21 5.11 26.75
N GLY A 107 -19.07 4.86 26.11
CA GLY A 107 -18.90 4.85 24.67
C GLY A 107 -18.89 6.27 24.03
N GLN A 108 -18.74 7.30 24.83
CA GLN A 108 -18.71 8.67 24.34
C GLN A 108 -17.28 9.04 23.94
N ARG A 109 -17.16 9.81 22.84
CA ARG A 109 -15.90 10.35 22.33
C ARG A 109 -15.32 11.36 23.32
N ILE A 110 -14.03 11.22 23.64
CA ILE A 110 -13.33 12.10 24.57
C ILE A 110 -12.73 13.27 23.80
N GLN A 111 -13.18 14.47 24.12
CA GLN A 111 -12.77 15.70 23.48
C GLN A 111 -12.56 16.80 24.51
N GLU A 112 -11.62 17.69 24.22
CA GLU A 112 -11.37 18.92 24.98
C GLU A 112 -11.60 20.15 24.11
N LEU A 113 -12.01 21.24 24.74
CA LEU A 113 -12.19 22.52 24.08
C LEU A 113 -10.88 23.29 24.09
N VAL A 114 -10.18 23.32 22.94
CA VAL A 114 -8.92 24.04 22.76
C VAL A 114 -9.18 25.19 21.80
N ASN A 115 -8.96 26.42 22.25
CA ASN A 115 -9.19 27.64 21.44
C ASN A 115 -10.58 27.73 20.76
N GLY A 116 -11.61 27.24 21.46
CA GLY A 116 -12.98 27.22 20.93
C GLY A 116 -13.31 26.09 19.95
N GLN A 117 -12.39 25.15 19.74
CA GLN A 117 -12.59 23.96 18.91
C GLN A 117 -12.51 22.69 19.76
N LEU A 118 -13.37 21.71 19.47
CA LEU A 118 -13.31 20.39 20.08
C LEU A 118 -12.18 19.60 19.43
N VAL A 119 -11.20 19.18 20.24
CA VAL A 119 -10.04 18.39 19.84
C VAL A 119 -10.10 17.04 20.55
N ASP A 120 -9.82 15.97 19.81
CA ASP A 120 -9.78 14.62 20.39
C ASP A 120 -8.62 14.45 21.34
N VAL A 121 -8.90 13.89 22.50
CA VAL A 121 -7.91 13.49 23.51
C VAL A 121 -7.79 11.98 23.45
N LEU A 122 -6.65 11.49 22.97
CA LEU A 122 -6.41 10.05 22.82
C LEU A 122 -5.98 9.37 24.12
N ASP A 123 -5.43 10.13 25.07
CA ASP A 123 -4.96 9.67 26.36
C ASP A 123 -5.57 10.52 27.47
N SER A 124 -6.61 9.99 28.09
CA SER A 124 -7.27 10.58 29.25
C SER A 124 -7.45 9.48 30.30
N GLY A 125 -7.53 9.86 31.58
CA GLY A 125 -7.82 8.91 32.67
C GLY A 125 -9.14 8.14 32.50
N ASP A 126 -10.04 8.64 31.63
CA ASP A 126 -11.34 8.04 31.34
C ASP A 126 -11.32 7.17 30.06
N THR A 127 -10.19 7.06 29.38
CA THR A 127 -10.08 6.27 28.13
C THR A 127 -10.17 4.77 28.43
N VAL A 128 -11.15 4.11 27.82
CA VAL A 128 -11.32 2.65 27.93
C VAL A 128 -11.08 1.92 26.60
N ALA A 129 -11.22 2.61 25.47
CA ALA A 129 -10.97 2.03 24.15
C ALA A 129 -10.70 3.11 23.09
N TRP A 130 -10.17 2.65 21.95
CA TRP A 130 -9.96 3.49 20.77
C TRP A 130 -10.75 2.95 19.59
N VAL A 131 -11.35 3.84 18.83
CA VAL A 131 -12.24 3.51 17.70
C VAL A 131 -11.76 4.23 16.45
N ALA A 132 -11.81 3.56 15.31
CA ALA A 132 -11.48 4.18 14.03
C ALA A 132 -12.48 5.30 13.67
N LEU A 133 -11.98 6.44 13.20
CA LEU A 133 -12.81 7.55 12.69
C LEU A 133 -13.65 7.11 11.49
N ASN A 134 -13.09 6.24 10.65
CA ASN A 134 -13.81 5.62 9.54
C ASN A 134 -13.71 4.09 9.67
N PRO A 135 -14.77 3.42 10.13
CA PRO A 135 -14.77 1.96 10.32
C PRO A 135 -14.68 1.18 9.01
N ASN A 136 -14.95 1.82 7.87
CA ASN A 136 -14.84 1.20 6.56
C ASN A 136 -13.42 1.27 5.98
N ALA A 137 -12.47 1.92 6.63
CA ALA A 137 -11.10 1.99 6.17
C ALA A 137 -10.34 0.69 6.44
N ALA A 138 -9.51 0.26 5.48
CA ALA A 138 -8.60 -0.87 5.70
C ALA A 138 -7.34 -0.46 6.48
N TRP A 139 -6.92 0.80 6.39
CA TRP A 139 -5.67 1.28 6.99
C TRP A 139 -5.95 2.22 8.13
N ILE A 140 -5.55 1.83 9.35
CA ILE A 140 -5.80 2.61 10.55
C ILE A 140 -4.47 3.06 11.13
N SER A 141 -4.23 4.37 11.13
CA SER A 141 -3.09 5.01 11.75
C SER A 141 -3.46 5.38 13.19
N THR A 142 -2.89 4.71 14.16
CA THR A 142 -3.18 5.00 15.56
C THR A 142 -2.46 6.28 16.00
N GLY A 143 -1.21 6.42 15.63
CA GLY A 143 -0.36 7.52 16.10
C GLY A 143 -0.24 7.55 17.63
N PHE A 144 -0.56 6.43 18.31
CA PHE A 144 -0.61 6.36 19.77
C PHE A 144 -0.33 4.93 20.24
N LEU A 145 0.79 4.76 20.95
CA LEU A 145 1.31 3.45 21.36
C LEU A 145 0.31 2.63 22.21
N ALA A 146 -0.42 3.27 23.12
CA ALA A 146 -1.37 2.55 23.97
C ALA A 146 -2.51 1.90 23.16
N ALA A 147 -2.96 2.53 22.07
CA ALA A 147 -3.95 1.95 21.17
C ALA A 147 -3.41 0.73 20.42
N GLU A 148 -2.14 0.74 20.03
CA GLU A 148 -1.48 -0.40 19.39
C GLU A 148 -1.28 -1.55 20.37
N LEU A 149 -0.83 -1.26 21.60
CA LEU A 149 -0.67 -2.26 22.66
C LEU A 149 -2.00 -2.87 23.07
N ALA A 150 -3.09 -2.09 23.15
CA ALA A 150 -4.43 -2.61 23.45
C ALA A 150 -4.92 -3.62 22.40
N ASN A 151 -4.45 -3.50 21.16
CA ASN A 151 -4.73 -4.45 20.09
C ASN A 151 -3.72 -5.62 20.05
N ASN A 152 -2.80 -5.73 21.02
CA ASN A 152 -1.72 -6.73 21.09
C ASN A 152 -0.85 -6.82 19.81
N GLY A 153 -0.69 -5.71 19.10
CA GLY A 153 -0.06 -5.73 17.79
C GLY A 153 -0.82 -6.53 16.71
N ALA A 154 -1.96 -7.13 17.10
CA ALA A 154 -2.80 -7.86 16.16
C ALA A 154 -3.40 -6.89 15.14
N GLY A 155 -3.32 -7.24 13.87
CA GLY A 155 -3.80 -6.40 12.78
C GLY A 155 -2.77 -5.42 12.24
N THR A 156 -1.55 -5.36 12.77
CA THR A 156 -0.46 -4.62 12.11
C THR A 156 -0.18 -5.27 10.75
N SER A 157 -0.06 -4.47 9.71
CA SER A 157 0.30 -4.99 8.41
C SER A 157 1.73 -5.53 8.41
N THR A 158 1.95 -6.67 7.78
CA THR A 158 3.31 -7.18 7.58
C THR A 158 4.07 -6.31 6.58
N ARG A 159 5.40 -6.32 6.65
CA ARG A 159 6.24 -5.61 5.69
C ARG A 159 6.00 -6.17 4.28
N ASN A 160 5.83 -5.26 3.31
CA ASN A 160 5.65 -5.61 1.90
C ASN A 160 4.50 -6.61 1.63
N ALA A 161 3.46 -6.63 2.48
CA ALA A 161 2.33 -7.55 2.36
C ALA A 161 1.42 -7.26 1.17
N PHE A 162 1.46 -6.05 0.65
CA PHE A 162 0.59 -5.59 -0.43
C PHE A 162 1.36 -5.39 -1.71
N ARG A 163 0.68 -5.56 -2.84
CA ARG A 163 1.28 -5.35 -4.16
C ARG A 163 0.59 -4.23 -4.90
N THR A 164 1.37 -3.42 -5.58
CA THR A 164 0.83 -2.43 -6.51
C THR A 164 0.16 -3.16 -7.68
N ASN A 165 -0.82 -2.51 -8.29
CA ASN A 165 -1.41 -3.03 -9.52
C ASN A 165 -0.36 -2.98 -10.65
N GLY A 166 0.01 -4.14 -11.19
CA GLY A 166 1.05 -4.27 -12.20
C GLY A 166 0.75 -3.56 -13.54
N PHE A 167 -0.51 -3.18 -13.76
CA PHE A 167 -0.91 -2.45 -14.99
C PHE A 167 -0.67 -0.94 -14.91
N ASN A 168 -0.37 -0.40 -13.75
CA ASN A 168 -0.13 1.05 -13.56
C ASN A 168 1.35 1.43 -13.54
N GLN A 169 2.24 0.54 -13.95
CA GLN A 169 3.67 0.82 -14.06
C GLN A 169 4.01 1.16 -15.52
N THR A 170 3.69 2.36 -15.92
CA THR A 170 4.24 3.00 -17.13
C THR A 170 5.29 4.00 -16.72
#